data_ad6c438eede060e18d38c05592685371
#
_entry.id   ad6c438eede060e18d38c05592685371
#
_cell.length_a   1.000
_cell.length_b   1.000
_cell.length_c   1.000
_cell.angle_alpha   90.00
_cell.angle_beta   90.00
_cell.angle_gamma   90.00
#
_symmetry.space_group_name_H-M   'P 1'
#
loop_
_entity.id
_entity.type
_entity.pdbx_description
1 polymer ?
#
loop_
_entity_poly.entity_id
_entity_poly.type
_entity_poly.pdbx_seq_one_letter_code
_entity_poly.pdbx_strand_id
1 'polypeptide(L)'
;MNKKILASLLALPLVVPAMAQAQDNAVKISGFGTAALTWSDDDRAQFGRPNQASGAADNFRTGVDSNLGLQADYAVNNWLSLTAQGLVRQDAEEHYGAELSWAFAKFRISDDLSVRVGRVGLPVFMISDYRNVGYANTMLRPPSEVYSQVPFNSVDGADITWRRDYGNTTITSQLAAGAIKSPLDGFHVRGKDIVALNVVAENGPFTLRVGHARTRITVDDLASLNTLVGSLRAAGAGYRLPQLTDLAGQIEAKDAKGTFNSIGLTADWNNFVLQTEFAKRKTETYINDTTSWYVMGGYRIGKFLPYYTRSELKIDGSINSTVPAACPAGYPAACTPTLMQLDGAVRRIPVSGVGQGEQTTDTIGVRWDFASSVALKVQVDRIKPSGNGLFINAQPGFSGPVTVGAVALDFVF
;
A
#
# COMPACT_ATOMS: atom_id res chain seq x y z
N MET A 1 25.69 -17.02 -20.73
CA MET A 1 25.23 -15.72 -20.20
C MET A 1 25.13 -15.89 -18.69
N ASN A 2 25.97 -15.16 -17.96
CA ASN A 2 26.26 -15.44 -16.54
C ASN A 2 25.02 -15.31 -15.65
N LYS A 3 24.60 -16.42 -15.02
CA LYS A 3 23.48 -16.52 -14.06
C LYS A 3 23.60 -15.61 -12.81
N LYS A 4 24.75 -14.96 -12.63
CA LYS A 4 25.01 -14.07 -11.47
C LYS A 4 24.44 -12.66 -11.63
N ILE A 5 23.98 -12.26 -12.81
CA ILE A 5 23.50 -10.89 -13.07
C ILE A 5 22.01 -10.72 -12.71
N LEU A 6 21.22 -11.81 -12.74
CA LEU A 6 19.78 -11.70 -12.47
C LEU A 6 19.41 -11.77 -10.99
N ALA A 7 20.20 -12.45 -10.16
CA ALA A 7 19.97 -12.46 -8.70
C ALA A 7 20.25 -11.09 -8.04
N SER A 8 21.07 -10.24 -8.69
CA SER A 8 21.39 -8.90 -8.19
C SER A 8 20.31 -7.86 -8.46
N LEU A 9 19.31 -8.15 -9.31
CA LEU A 9 18.26 -7.21 -9.69
C LEU A 9 17.01 -7.25 -8.77
N LEU A 10 16.86 -8.29 -7.95
CA LEU A 10 15.79 -8.38 -6.97
C LEU A 10 16.14 -7.72 -5.61
N ALA A 11 17.41 -7.35 -5.41
CA ALA A 11 17.89 -6.66 -4.21
C ALA A 11 18.19 -5.17 -4.44
N LEU A 12 17.49 -4.54 -5.35
CA LEU A 12 17.88 -3.23 -5.94
C LEU A 12 17.64 -1.96 -5.13
N PRO A 13 17.20 -1.88 -3.87
CA PRO A 13 17.31 -0.59 -3.19
C PRO A 13 18.41 -0.52 -2.13
N LEU A 14 19.12 -1.59 -1.84
CA LEU A 14 20.13 -1.55 -0.78
C LEU A 14 21.57 -1.79 -1.26
N VAL A 15 21.76 -2.17 -2.51
CA VAL A 15 23.10 -2.31 -3.06
C VAL A 15 23.50 -1.00 -3.74
N VAL A 16 23.92 -0.03 -2.95
CA VAL A 16 24.97 0.89 -3.42
C VAL A 16 26.22 0.01 -3.54
N PRO A 17 26.78 -0.22 -4.75
CA PRO A 17 28.05 -0.88 -4.84
C PRO A 17 29.03 -0.11 -3.96
N ALA A 18 29.85 -0.83 -3.18
CA ALA A 18 31.01 -0.26 -2.55
C ALA A 18 31.92 0.25 -3.68
N MET A 19 31.68 1.45 -4.16
CA MET A 19 32.59 2.18 -5.00
C MET A 19 33.65 2.80 -4.07
N ALA A 20 34.64 2.01 -3.73
CA ALA A 20 35.97 2.55 -3.55
C ALA A 20 36.42 2.96 -4.95
N GLN A 21 36.31 4.25 -5.28
CA GLN A 21 37.27 4.99 -6.11
C GLN A 21 36.66 6.25 -6.71
N ALA A 22 37.44 7.30 -6.63
CA ALA A 22 37.30 8.60 -7.28
C ALA A 22 36.02 9.38 -6.93
N GLN A 23 36.21 10.47 -6.23
CA GLN A 23 35.25 11.55 -6.05
C GLN A 23 34.93 12.20 -7.41
N ASP A 24 34.16 11.52 -8.24
CA ASP A 24 33.35 12.20 -9.24
C ASP A 24 32.14 12.73 -8.52
N ASN A 25 32.16 14.02 -8.17
CA ASN A 25 31.02 14.79 -7.64
C ASN A 25 29.91 14.93 -8.69
N ALA A 26 29.67 13.92 -9.50
CA ALA A 26 28.65 13.89 -10.51
C ALA A 26 27.32 13.40 -9.91
N VAL A 27 26.23 14.11 -10.21
CA VAL A 27 24.87 13.64 -9.92
C VAL A 27 24.60 12.42 -10.79
N LYS A 28 24.25 11.31 -10.16
CA LYS A 28 23.76 10.11 -10.87
C LYS A 28 22.26 10.21 -11.03
N ILE A 29 21.78 10.14 -12.28
CA ILE A 29 20.37 10.09 -12.60
C ILE A 29 20.01 8.66 -12.98
N SER A 30 18.91 8.16 -12.42
CA SER A 30 18.30 6.87 -12.76
C SER A 30 16.79 7.06 -12.85
N GLY A 31 16.11 6.14 -13.51
CA GLY A 31 14.67 6.22 -13.62
C GLY A 31 14.02 4.87 -13.90
N PHE A 32 12.71 4.86 -13.75
CA PHE A 32 11.87 3.72 -14.05
C PHE A 32 10.51 4.19 -14.56
N GLY A 33 9.84 3.32 -15.27
CA GLY A 33 8.48 3.62 -15.70
C GLY A 33 7.70 2.36 -16.05
N THR A 34 6.40 2.52 -16.04
CA THR A 34 5.41 1.56 -16.51
C THR A 34 4.43 2.27 -17.41
N ALA A 35 4.28 1.81 -18.64
CA ALA A 35 3.21 2.18 -19.54
C ALA A 35 2.21 1.04 -19.61
N ALA A 36 0.97 1.25 -19.14
CA ALA A 36 0.00 0.18 -18.99
C ALA A 36 -1.37 0.54 -19.56
N LEU A 37 -2.10 -0.51 -19.94
CA LEU A 37 -3.52 -0.48 -20.27
C LEU A 37 -4.23 -1.49 -19.37
N THR A 38 -5.27 -1.05 -18.66
CA THR A 38 -6.08 -1.87 -17.76
C THR A 38 -7.54 -1.79 -18.19
N TRP A 39 -8.23 -2.91 -18.14
CA TRP A 39 -9.65 -3.07 -18.51
C TRP A 39 -10.35 -3.99 -17.52
N SER A 40 -11.65 -3.79 -17.32
CA SER A 40 -12.53 -4.62 -16.50
C SER A 40 -13.73 -5.10 -17.32
N ASP A 41 -14.32 -6.26 -16.98
CA ASP A 41 -15.54 -6.79 -17.62
C ASP A 41 -16.84 -6.29 -16.98
N ASP A 42 -16.78 -5.32 -16.04
CA ASP A 42 -17.96 -4.78 -15.35
C ASP A 42 -17.92 -3.22 -15.39
N ASP A 43 -19.06 -2.61 -15.74
CA ASP A 43 -19.24 -1.14 -15.81
C ASP A 43 -19.86 -0.54 -14.55
N ARG A 44 -20.35 -1.39 -13.61
CA ARG A 44 -21.03 -0.98 -12.37
C ARG A 44 -20.08 -0.64 -11.24
N ALA A 45 -18.79 -0.98 -11.39
CA ALA A 45 -17.75 -0.62 -10.43
C ALA A 45 -16.41 -0.46 -11.15
N GLN A 46 -15.49 0.29 -10.54
CA GLN A 46 -14.21 0.57 -11.16
C GLN A 46 -13.08 -0.12 -10.39
N PHE A 47 -12.20 -0.77 -11.12
CA PHE A 47 -10.96 -1.30 -10.59
C PHE A 47 -9.90 -0.21 -10.56
N GLY A 48 -9.51 0.23 -9.37
CA GLY A 48 -8.48 1.25 -9.17
C GLY A 48 -7.38 0.78 -8.20
N ARG A 49 -6.24 1.45 -8.24
CA ARG A 49 -5.21 1.30 -7.20
C ARG A 49 -5.60 2.13 -5.98
N PRO A 50 -5.04 1.80 -4.79
CA PRO A 50 -5.22 2.65 -3.62
C PRO A 50 -4.89 4.12 -3.91
N ASN A 51 -5.70 5.04 -3.42
CA ASN A 51 -5.57 6.48 -3.58
C ASN A 51 -5.87 7.02 -5.00
N GLN A 52 -6.56 6.26 -5.85
CA GLN A 52 -7.11 6.76 -7.11
C GLN A 52 -8.61 7.06 -6.96
N ALA A 53 -9.07 8.19 -7.55
CA ALA A 53 -10.49 8.56 -7.57
C ALA A 53 -11.28 7.78 -8.62
N SER A 54 -10.62 7.34 -9.71
CA SER A 54 -11.22 6.54 -10.77
C SER A 54 -10.32 5.38 -11.20
N GLY A 55 -10.96 4.34 -11.73
CA GLY A 55 -10.33 3.11 -12.16
C GLY A 55 -10.81 2.63 -13.53
N ALA A 56 -10.43 1.41 -13.91
CA ALA A 56 -10.88 0.75 -15.11
C ALA A 56 -12.28 0.15 -14.90
N ALA A 57 -13.14 0.35 -15.89
CA ALA A 57 -14.43 -0.30 -16.08
C ALA A 57 -14.40 -1.11 -17.39
N ASP A 58 -15.47 -1.15 -18.16
CA ASP A 58 -15.57 -1.81 -19.47
C ASP A 58 -14.76 -1.18 -20.60
N ASN A 59 -13.99 -0.14 -20.30
CA ASN A 59 -13.10 0.55 -21.21
C ASN A 59 -11.64 0.49 -20.76
N PHE A 60 -10.72 0.60 -21.71
CA PHE A 60 -9.29 0.64 -21.42
C PHE A 60 -8.88 1.95 -20.76
N ARG A 61 -8.12 1.85 -19.66
CA ARG A 61 -7.56 2.98 -18.92
C ARG A 61 -6.04 2.84 -18.80
N THR A 62 -5.33 3.94 -19.06
CA THR A 62 -3.87 4.02 -18.85
C THR A 62 -3.52 4.35 -17.41
N GLY A 63 -4.36 5.13 -16.71
CA GLY A 63 -4.05 5.74 -15.42
C GLY A 63 -3.93 4.77 -14.26
N VAL A 64 -4.50 3.54 -14.37
CA VAL A 64 -4.49 2.58 -13.24
C VAL A 64 -3.07 2.17 -12.87
N ASP A 65 -2.26 1.74 -13.83
CA ASP A 65 -0.95 1.14 -13.56
C ASP A 65 0.24 1.94 -14.12
N SER A 66 0.00 2.96 -14.98
CA SER A 66 1.09 3.74 -15.56
C SER A 66 1.72 4.68 -14.54
N ASN A 67 3.04 4.73 -14.55
CA ASN A 67 3.84 5.64 -13.72
C ASN A 67 5.20 5.92 -14.36
N LEU A 68 5.86 7.00 -13.91
CA LEU A 68 7.22 7.37 -14.27
C LEU A 68 7.94 7.91 -13.05
N GLY A 69 9.05 7.30 -12.67
CA GLY A 69 9.90 7.74 -11.56
C GLY A 69 11.27 8.20 -12.06
N LEU A 70 11.77 9.27 -11.47
CA LEU A 70 13.11 9.80 -11.71
C LEU A 70 13.81 10.00 -10.36
N GLN A 71 15.04 9.49 -10.24
CA GLN A 71 15.86 9.60 -9.06
C GLN A 71 17.18 10.27 -9.36
N ALA A 72 17.60 11.18 -8.49
CA ALA A 72 18.90 11.80 -8.47
C ALA A 72 19.62 11.44 -7.19
N ASP A 73 20.85 10.93 -7.32
CA ASP A 73 21.74 10.61 -6.21
C ASP A 73 23.02 11.44 -6.32
N TYR A 74 23.44 12.07 -5.22
CA TYR A 74 24.65 12.87 -5.13
C TYR A 74 25.49 12.46 -3.95
N ALA A 75 26.72 11.96 -4.19
CA ALA A 75 27.68 11.67 -3.15
C ALA A 75 28.43 12.94 -2.77
N VAL A 76 28.12 13.52 -1.61
CA VAL A 76 28.82 14.70 -1.10
C VAL A 76 30.25 14.32 -0.69
N ASN A 77 30.38 13.18 0.00
CA ASN A 77 31.67 12.58 0.40
C ASN A 77 31.47 11.10 0.80
N ASN A 78 32.47 10.47 1.41
CA ASN A 78 32.44 9.03 1.76
C ASN A 78 31.38 8.64 2.80
N TRP A 79 30.90 9.58 3.60
CA TRP A 79 29.95 9.33 4.67
C TRP A 79 28.60 10.02 4.48
N LEU A 80 28.45 10.93 3.50
CA LEU A 80 27.21 11.68 3.23
C LEU A 80 26.83 11.58 1.75
N SER A 81 25.60 11.16 1.50
CA SER A 81 24.95 11.23 0.19
C SER A 81 23.55 11.84 0.30
N LEU A 82 23.10 12.44 -0.79
CA LEU A 82 21.75 13.00 -0.94
C LEU A 82 21.01 12.22 -2.02
N THR A 83 19.75 11.90 -1.77
CA THR A 83 18.86 11.24 -2.74
C THR A 83 17.56 12.01 -2.83
N ALA A 84 17.08 12.25 -4.07
CA ALA A 84 15.74 12.75 -4.34
C ALA A 84 15.08 11.90 -5.43
N GLN A 85 13.82 11.49 -5.22
CA GLN A 85 13.03 10.73 -6.19
C GLN A 85 11.66 11.36 -6.37
N GLY A 86 11.33 11.73 -7.61
CA GLY A 86 10.00 12.13 -8.04
C GLY A 86 9.26 10.97 -8.70
N LEU A 87 7.95 10.91 -8.53
CA LEU A 87 7.05 9.94 -9.17
C LEU A 87 5.88 10.68 -9.80
N VAL A 88 5.60 10.38 -11.06
CA VAL A 88 4.41 10.84 -11.78
C VAL A 88 3.49 9.65 -11.97
N ARG A 89 2.25 9.76 -11.53
CA ARG A 89 1.18 8.77 -11.69
C ARG A 89 -0.18 9.44 -11.59
N GLN A 90 -1.24 8.76 -11.97
CA GLN A 90 -2.59 9.25 -11.74
C GLN A 90 -2.86 9.28 -10.23
N ASP A 91 -3.30 10.44 -9.74
CA ASP A 91 -3.57 10.73 -8.34
C ASP A 91 -5.06 10.58 -7.96
N ALA A 92 -5.42 11.07 -6.76
CA ALA A 92 -6.78 11.07 -6.26
C ALA A 92 -7.71 12.10 -6.95
N GLU A 93 -7.17 12.99 -7.78
CA GLU A 93 -7.93 14.03 -8.52
C GLU A 93 -8.03 13.72 -10.02
N GLU A 94 -7.73 12.49 -10.43
CA GLU A 94 -7.70 12.02 -11.83
C GLU A 94 -6.64 12.67 -12.72
N HIS A 95 -5.69 13.40 -12.14
CA HIS A 95 -4.62 14.03 -12.88
C HIS A 95 -3.33 13.21 -12.79
N TYR A 96 -2.49 13.29 -13.81
CA TYR A 96 -1.11 12.83 -13.68
C TYR A 96 -0.32 13.87 -12.89
N GLY A 97 -0.31 13.68 -11.56
CA GLY A 97 0.40 14.53 -10.63
C GLY A 97 1.82 14.04 -10.37
N ALA A 98 2.74 14.98 -10.10
CA ALA A 98 4.09 14.69 -9.65
C ALA A 98 4.14 14.72 -8.11
N GLU A 99 4.63 13.65 -7.50
CA GLU A 99 4.86 13.57 -6.06
C GLU A 99 6.33 13.36 -5.74
N LEU A 100 6.81 13.96 -4.65
CA LEU A 100 8.13 13.69 -4.11
C LEU A 100 8.04 12.40 -3.28
N SER A 101 8.50 11.27 -3.83
CA SER A 101 8.45 9.99 -3.14
C SER A 101 9.51 9.90 -2.06
N TRP A 102 10.74 10.32 -2.36
CA TRP A 102 11.87 10.34 -1.43
C TRP A 102 12.65 11.65 -1.57
N ALA A 103 13.16 12.13 -0.44
CA ALA A 103 14.12 13.23 -0.38
C ALA A 103 14.87 13.17 0.95
N PHE A 104 16.06 12.64 0.97
CA PHE A 104 16.79 12.43 2.22
C PHE A 104 18.30 12.62 2.07
N ALA A 105 18.94 12.95 3.20
CA ALA A 105 20.36 12.81 3.41
C ALA A 105 20.64 11.46 4.07
N LYS A 106 21.59 10.69 3.54
CA LYS A 106 22.07 9.42 4.11
C LYS A 106 23.47 9.60 4.67
N PHE A 107 23.61 9.27 5.95
CA PHE A 107 24.83 9.29 6.71
C PHE A 107 25.32 7.85 6.92
N ARG A 108 26.50 7.51 6.40
CA ARG A 108 27.18 6.25 6.71
C ARG A 108 27.93 6.44 8.03
N ILE A 109 27.47 5.80 9.09
CA ILE A 109 28.07 5.88 10.42
C ILE A 109 29.21 4.86 10.55
N SER A 110 28.99 3.66 9.99
CA SER A 110 29.99 2.60 9.86
C SER A 110 29.68 1.76 8.61
N ASP A 111 30.46 0.70 8.37
CA ASP A 111 30.16 -0.24 7.26
C ASP A 111 28.81 -0.95 7.45
N ASP A 112 28.43 -1.21 8.70
CA ASP A 112 27.19 -1.90 9.04
C ASP A 112 26.03 -0.96 9.33
N LEU A 113 26.24 0.34 9.59
CA LEU A 113 25.24 1.26 10.12
C LEU A 113 25.11 2.52 9.28
N SER A 114 23.88 2.83 8.87
CA SER A 114 23.55 4.09 8.22
C SER A 114 22.27 4.72 8.80
N VAL A 115 22.18 6.06 8.70
CA VAL A 115 21.03 6.86 9.11
C VAL A 115 20.57 7.67 7.91
N ARG A 116 19.24 7.71 7.66
CA ARG A 116 18.65 8.64 6.68
C ARG A 116 17.77 9.65 7.40
N VAL A 117 17.78 10.90 6.95
CA VAL A 117 16.96 11.99 7.49
C VAL A 117 16.29 12.73 6.34
N GLY A 118 14.98 12.91 6.43
CA GLY A 118 14.15 13.53 5.40
C GLY A 118 12.91 12.71 5.09
N ARG A 119 12.46 12.69 3.83
CA ARG A 119 11.39 11.82 3.37
C ARG A 119 11.97 10.46 2.96
N VAL A 120 11.74 9.45 3.76
CA VAL A 120 12.25 8.08 3.57
C VAL A 120 11.12 7.10 3.29
N GLY A 121 11.41 5.98 2.64
CA GLY A 121 10.43 4.91 2.40
C GLY A 121 9.91 4.33 3.71
N LEU A 122 8.60 4.08 3.80
CA LEU A 122 8.00 3.43 4.97
C LEU A 122 8.14 1.90 4.85
N PRO A 123 8.92 1.24 5.72
CA PRO A 123 9.29 -0.16 5.55
C PRO A 123 8.24 -1.11 6.13
N VAL A 124 7.05 -1.20 5.55
CA VAL A 124 5.93 -2.02 6.06
C VAL A 124 5.65 -3.27 5.24
N PHE A 125 5.90 -3.26 3.92
CA PHE A 125 5.64 -4.39 3.01
C PHE A 125 6.93 -5.04 2.53
N MET A 126 6.83 -6.26 2.00
CA MET A 126 7.94 -7.01 1.41
C MET A 126 8.67 -6.20 0.33
N ILE A 127 7.94 -5.46 -0.50
CA ILE A 127 8.45 -4.67 -1.61
C ILE A 127 8.31 -3.15 -1.40
N SER A 128 8.24 -2.66 -0.14
CA SER A 128 8.03 -1.23 0.16
C SER A 128 8.90 -0.30 -0.66
N ASP A 129 10.19 -0.61 -0.78
CA ASP A 129 11.19 0.27 -1.40
C ASP A 129 11.11 0.30 -2.94
N TYR A 130 10.54 -0.72 -3.58
CA TYR A 130 10.48 -0.84 -5.04
C TYR A 130 9.09 -1.15 -5.60
N ARG A 131 8.02 -0.99 -4.80
CA ARG A 131 6.66 -1.33 -5.22
C ARG A 131 6.17 -0.56 -6.47
N ASN A 132 6.72 0.64 -6.70
CA ASN A 132 6.42 1.47 -7.87
C ASN A 132 7.33 1.16 -9.06
N VAL A 133 8.39 0.40 -8.87
CA VAL A 133 9.33 0.01 -9.93
C VAL A 133 8.79 -1.28 -10.58
N GLY A 134 7.94 -1.12 -11.61
CA GLY A 134 7.30 -2.27 -12.25
C GLY A 134 8.30 -3.33 -12.69
N TYR A 135 9.40 -2.91 -13.31
CA TYR A 135 10.46 -3.82 -13.76
C TYR A 135 11.06 -4.70 -12.65
N ALA A 136 11.11 -4.22 -11.40
CA ALA A 136 11.62 -5.00 -10.25
C ALA A 136 10.63 -6.07 -9.76
N ASN A 137 9.35 -5.98 -10.12
CA ASN A 137 8.31 -6.90 -9.69
C ASN A 137 8.04 -7.98 -10.73
N THR A 138 7.77 -9.22 -10.30
CA THR A 138 7.33 -10.31 -11.19
C THR A 138 5.92 -10.03 -11.71
N MET A 139 4.99 -9.75 -10.81
CA MET A 139 3.61 -9.41 -11.12
C MET A 139 3.52 -8.04 -11.81
N LEU A 140 2.50 -7.82 -12.62
CA LEU A 140 2.24 -6.52 -13.23
C LEU A 140 1.98 -5.46 -12.15
N ARG A 141 1.19 -5.82 -11.13
CA ARG A 141 0.95 -5.01 -9.93
C ARG A 141 1.02 -5.89 -8.67
N PRO A 142 1.46 -5.34 -7.53
CA PRO A 142 1.34 -6.04 -6.25
C PRO A 142 -0.14 -6.30 -5.90
N PRO A 143 -0.50 -7.43 -5.25
CA PRO A 143 -1.88 -7.73 -4.87
C PRO A 143 -2.50 -6.66 -4.00
N SER A 144 -3.61 -6.06 -4.47
CA SER A 144 -4.30 -4.97 -3.78
C SER A 144 -4.79 -5.38 -2.40
N GLU A 145 -5.08 -6.66 -2.18
CA GLU A 145 -5.52 -7.23 -0.90
C GLU A 145 -4.53 -6.94 0.23
N VAL A 146 -3.23 -6.98 -0.06
CA VAL A 146 -2.17 -6.68 0.92
C VAL A 146 -1.72 -5.22 0.81
N TYR A 147 -1.44 -4.75 -0.40
CA TYR A 147 -0.77 -3.46 -0.60
C TYR A 147 -1.69 -2.23 -0.51
N SER A 148 -3.02 -2.42 -0.39
CA SER A 148 -3.97 -1.36 -0.07
C SER A 148 -4.11 -1.07 1.43
N GLN A 149 -3.56 -1.94 2.29
CA GLN A 149 -3.81 -1.88 3.73
C GLN A 149 -3.16 -0.68 4.44
N VAL A 150 -2.08 -0.13 3.88
CA VAL A 150 -1.40 1.07 4.36
C VAL A 150 -1.36 2.10 3.22
N PRO A 151 -2.01 3.27 3.37
CA PRO A 151 -2.10 4.28 2.30
C PRO A 151 -0.80 5.08 2.14
N PHE A 152 0.18 4.89 3.01
CA PHE A 152 1.43 5.65 3.02
C PHE A 152 2.56 4.86 2.37
N ASN A 153 3.39 5.55 1.56
CA ASN A 153 4.58 5.00 0.91
C ASN A 153 5.87 5.46 1.56
N SER A 154 5.82 6.62 2.21
CA SER A 154 6.96 7.31 2.80
C SER A 154 6.59 7.89 4.16
N VAL A 155 7.58 8.36 4.86
CA VAL A 155 7.47 9.07 6.13
C VAL A 155 8.46 10.24 6.13
N ASP A 156 8.00 11.40 6.60
CA ASP A 156 8.85 12.56 6.84
C ASP A 156 9.43 12.43 8.25
N GLY A 157 10.73 12.15 8.33
CA GLY A 157 11.40 11.83 9.58
C GLY A 157 12.80 11.29 9.38
N ALA A 158 13.09 10.16 10.01
CA ALA A 158 14.39 9.52 9.91
C ALA A 158 14.27 7.99 9.98
N ASP A 159 15.28 7.30 9.50
CA ASP A 159 15.47 5.88 9.76
C ASP A 159 16.93 5.53 10.06
N ILE A 160 17.09 4.39 10.71
CA ILE A 160 18.36 3.74 10.99
C ILE A 160 18.34 2.37 10.34
N THR A 161 19.34 2.05 9.55
CA THR A 161 19.52 0.72 8.94
C THR A 161 20.81 0.13 9.43
N TRP A 162 20.72 -1.05 10.01
CA TRP A 162 21.85 -1.90 10.38
C TRP A 162 21.84 -3.15 9.50
N ARG A 163 23.00 -3.46 8.88
CA ARG A 163 23.18 -4.62 7.99
C ARG A 163 24.47 -5.34 8.35
N ARG A 164 24.38 -6.65 8.51
CA ARG A 164 25.55 -7.48 8.81
C ARG A 164 25.46 -8.86 8.20
N ASP A 165 26.61 -9.35 7.76
CA ASP A 165 26.73 -10.69 7.21
C ASP A 165 27.17 -11.68 8.30
N TYR A 166 26.46 -12.81 8.35
CA TYR A 166 26.75 -13.96 9.22
C TYR A 166 26.92 -15.21 8.34
N GLY A 167 28.16 -15.45 7.91
CA GLY A 167 28.43 -16.51 6.92
C GLY A 167 27.68 -16.25 5.61
N ASN A 168 26.77 -17.16 5.24
CA ASN A 168 25.96 -17.04 4.01
C ASN A 168 24.65 -16.27 4.22
N THR A 169 24.40 -15.74 5.40
CA THR A 169 23.16 -15.04 5.73
C THR A 169 23.43 -13.57 5.99
N THR A 170 22.77 -12.69 5.27
CA THR A 170 22.74 -11.26 5.53
C THR A 170 21.50 -10.91 6.35
N ILE A 171 21.68 -10.23 7.47
CA ILE A 171 20.61 -9.66 8.28
C ILE A 171 20.58 -8.15 8.09
N THR A 172 19.43 -7.61 7.72
CA THR A 172 19.18 -6.17 7.65
C THR A 172 18.04 -5.82 8.59
N SER A 173 18.27 -4.87 9.49
CA SER A 173 17.26 -4.32 10.39
C SER A 173 17.11 -2.83 10.13
N GLN A 174 15.86 -2.37 9.96
CA GLN A 174 15.55 -0.97 9.71
C GLN A 174 14.49 -0.49 10.68
N LEU A 175 14.74 0.61 11.36
CA LEU A 175 13.80 1.31 12.23
C LEU A 175 13.56 2.71 11.68
N ALA A 176 12.33 2.99 11.28
CA ALA A 176 11.90 4.30 10.78
C ALA A 176 10.96 4.98 11.78
N ALA A 177 11.06 6.31 11.90
CA ALA A 177 10.17 7.12 12.73
C ALA A 177 9.87 8.48 12.07
N GLY A 178 8.63 8.98 12.24
CA GLY A 178 8.24 10.27 11.70
C GLY A 178 6.73 10.46 11.61
N ALA A 179 6.31 11.30 10.66
CA ALA A 179 4.92 11.61 10.38
C ALA A 179 4.69 11.74 8.87
N ILE A 180 3.43 11.69 8.44
CA ILE A 180 3.05 11.89 7.03
C ILE A 180 1.64 12.48 6.93
N LYS A 181 1.41 13.25 5.88
CA LYS A 181 0.08 13.64 5.41
C LYS A 181 -0.08 13.18 3.97
N SER A 182 -1.12 12.39 3.69
CA SER A 182 -1.43 11.88 2.36
C SER A 182 -2.79 12.40 1.92
N PRO A 183 -2.90 13.03 0.75
CA PRO A 183 -4.20 13.34 0.17
C PRO A 183 -4.86 12.06 -0.35
N LEU A 184 -6.18 12.00 -0.20
CA LEU A 184 -7.07 11.02 -0.79
C LEU A 184 -8.20 11.79 -1.49
N ASP A 185 -9.07 11.07 -2.21
CA ASP A 185 -10.18 11.71 -2.90
C ASP A 185 -11.10 12.47 -1.93
N GLY A 186 -11.03 13.79 -1.97
CA GLY A 186 -11.83 14.72 -1.15
C GLY A 186 -11.47 14.82 0.34
N PHE A 187 -10.42 14.14 0.84
CA PHE A 187 -10.00 14.22 2.24
C PHE A 187 -8.50 13.95 2.41
N HIS A 188 -8.01 14.07 3.64
CA HIS A 188 -6.62 13.78 3.96
C HIS A 188 -6.52 12.76 5.09
N VAL A 189 -5.50 11.89 5.00
CA VAL A 189 -5.12 11.02 6.12
C VAL A 189 -3.76 11.46 6.64
N ARG A 190 -3.69 11.71 7.94
CA ARG A 190 -2.45 12.01 8.64
C ARG A 190 -2.05 10.84 9.51
N GLY A 191 -0.79 10.42 9.37
CA GLY A 191 -0.12 9.52 10.31
C GLY A 191 0.85 10.31 11.17
N LYS A 192 0.71 10.25 12.49
CA LYS A 192 1.65 10.81 13.46
C LYS A 192 2.25 9.71 14.31
N ASP A 193 3.38 10.01 14.96
CA ASP A 193 4.07 9.06 15.83
C ASP A 193 4.30 7.70 15.14
N ILE A 194 4.57 7.75 13.83
CA ILE A 194 4.86 6.55 13.07
C ILE A 194 6.17 5.97 13.57
N VAL A 195 6.15 4.71 13.93
CA VAL A 195 7.35 3.90 14.19
C VAL A 195 7.18 2.60 13.43
N ALA A 196 8.13 2.27 12.56
CA ALA A 196 8.13 1.05 11.77
C ALA A 196 9.47 0.35 11.91
N LEU A 197 9.43 -0.93 12.28
CA LEU A 197 10.58 -1.82 12.37
C LEU A 197 10.41 -2.93 11.37
N ASN A 198 11.43 -3.21 10.59
CA ASN A 198 11.51 -4.44 9.81
C ASN A 198 12.85 -5.14 10.02
N VAL A 199 12.84 -6.46 9.89
CA VAL A 199 14.03 -7.32 9.88
C VAL A 199 13.94 -8.21 8.65
N VAL A 200 14.99 -8.23 7.87
CA VAL A 200 15.14 -9.03 6.65
C VAL A 200 16.32 -9.98 6.83
N ALA A 201 16.11 -11.25 6.54
CA ALA A 201 17.15 -12.27 6.48
C ALA A 201 17.25 -12.80 5.05
N GLU A 202 18.41 -12.67 4.42
CA GLU A 202 18.71 -13.14 3.07
C GLU A 202 19.72 -14.29 3.15
N ASN A 203 19.37 -15.43 2.60
CA ASN A 203 20.28 -16.59 2.54
C ASN A 203 20.15 -17.27 1.17
N GLY A 204 21.16 -17.06 0.33
CA GLY A 204 21.16 -17.58 -1.05
C GLY A 204 19.90 -17.13 -1.83
N PRO A 205 19.05 -18.07 -2.26
CA PRO A 205 17.84 -17.74 -3.02
C PRO A 205 16.65 -17.31 -2.17
N PHE A 206 16.76 -17.33 -0.85
CA PHE A 206 15.64 -17.10 0.07
C PHE A 206 15.78 -15.75 0.77
N THR A 207 14.66 -15.03 0.87
CA THR A 207 14.54 -13.81 1.67
C THR A 207 13.33 -13.92 2.58
N LEU A 208 13.52 -13.82 3.87
CA LEU A 208 12.47 -13.72 4.89
C LEU A 208 12.44 -12.29 5.43
N ARG A 209 11.24 -11.72 5.57
CA ARG A 209 11.02 -10.42 6.17
C ARG A 209 9.93 -10.48 7.23
N VAL A 210 10.16 -9.78 8.34
CA VAL A 210 9.15 -9.53 9.39
C VAL A 210 9.08 -8.03 9.64
N GLY A 211 7.86 -7.47 9.67
CA GLY A 211 7.62 -6.05 9.86
C GLY A 211 6.58 -5.77 10.93
N HIS A 212 6.78 -4.69 11.69
CA HIS A 212 5.81 -4.12 12.62
C HIS A 212 5.80 -2.61 12.46
N ALA A 213 4.60 -2.03 12.39
CA ALA A 213 4.44 -0.58 12.40
C ALA A 213 3.29 -0.18 13.33
N ARG A 214 3.43 1.02 13.94
CA ARG A 214 2.38 1.68 14.70
C ARG A 214 2.29 3.15 14.32
N THR A 215 1.11 3.73 14.45
CA THR A 215 0.84 5.13 14.13
C THR A 215 -0.36 5.65 14.90
N ARG A 216 -0.52 6.97 14.95
CA ARG A 216 -1.78 7.65 15.28
C ARG A 216 -2.38 8.21 14.00
N ILE A 217 -3.61 7.81 13.68
CA ILE A 217 -4.31 8.15 12.45
C ILE A 217 -5.32 9.27 12.74
N THR A 218 -5.32 10.29 11.89
CA THR A 218 -6.39 11.29 11.84
C THR A 218 -6.87 11.40 10.40
N VAL A 219 -8.18 11.37 10.20
CA VAL A 219 -8.83 11.63 8.92
C VAL A 219 -9.41 13.02 8.95
N ASP A 220 -8.86 13.92 8.15
CA ASP A 220 -9.29 15.31 8.03
C ASP A 220 -10.20 15.50 6.82
N ASP A 221 -11.08 16.51 6.90
CA ASP A 221 -11.90 16.99 5.78
C ASP A 221 -12.98 16.02 5.27
N LEU A 222 -13.19 14.88 5.92
CA LEU A 222 -14.27 13.95 5.58
C LEU A 222 -15.59 14.45 6.19
N ALA A 223 -16.28 15.36 5.47
CA ALA A 223 -17.46 16.06 5.95
C ALA A 223 -18.60 15.12 6.39
N SER A 224 -18.83 14.03 5.68
CA SER A 224 -19.86 13.04 6.00
C SER A 224 -19.62 12.36 7.35
N LEU A 225 -18.37 12.00 7.64
CA LEU A 225 -17.95 11.39 8.92
C LEU A 225 -18.12 12.40 10.06
N ASN A 226 -17.63 13.63 9.89
CA ASN A 226 -17.71 14.69 10.88
C ASN A 226 -19.17 15.03 11.22
N THR A 227 -20.03 15.07 10.21
CA THR A 227 -21.49 15.30 10.38
C THR A 227 -22.13 14.15 11.17
N LEU A 228 -21.80 12.90 10.85
CA LEU A 228 -22.33 11.75 11.58
C LEU A 228 -21.89 11.73 13.04
N VAL A 229 -20.60 11.95 13.32
CA VAL A 229 -20.04 12.03 14.67
C VAL A 229 -20.71 13.16 15.47
N GLY A 230 -20.88 14.34 14.87
CA GLY A 230 -21.60 15.47 15.47
C GLY A 230 -23.05 15.15 15.78
N SER A 231 -23.76 14.50 14.85
CA SER A 231 -25.17 14.10 15.00
C SER A 231 -25.36 13.04 16.10
N LEU A 232 -24.47 12.06 16.17
CA LEU A 232 -24.48 11.05 17.25
C LEU A 232 -24.28 11.69 18.61
N ARG A 233 -23.33 12.63 18.76
CA ARG A 233 -23.10 13.39 20.00
C ARG A 233 -24.28 14.24 20.37
N ALA A 234 -24.86 14.97 19.41
CA ALA A 234 -26.02 15.83 19.66
C ALA A 234 -27.24 15.00 20.10
N ALA A 235 -27.53 13.87 19.42
CA ALA A 235 -28.60 12.97 19.81
C ALA A 235 -28.34 12.30 21.17
N GLY A 236 -27.08 11.91 21.44
CA GLY A 236 -26.65 11.34 22.71
C GLY A 236 -26.89 12.29 23.89
N ALA A 237 -26.53 13.55 23.73
CA ALA A 237 -26.78 14.59 24.74
C ALA A 237 -28.27 14.96 24.85
N GLY A 238 -28.94 15.20 23.71
CA GLY A 238 -30.35 15.63 23.66
C GLY A 238 -31.32 14.59 24.17
N TYR A 239 -31.10 13.34 23.87
CA TYR A 239 -31.93 12.22 24.33
C TYR A 239 -31.35 11.48 25.53
N ARG A 240 -30.26 11.95 26.14
CA ARG A 240 -29.58 11.29 27.30
C ARG A 240 -29.28 9.81 27.02
N LEU A 241 -28.76 9.51 25.83
CA LEU A 241 -28.38 8.20 25.38
C LEU A 241 -26.83 8.11 25.25
N PRO A 242 -26.11 7.82 26.34
CA PRO A 242 -24.65 7.88 26.37
C PRO A 242 -24.01 6.94 25.35
N GLN A 243 -24.63 5.81 25.01
CA GLN A 243 -24.15 4.86 24.02
C GLN A 243 -23.98 5.49 22.62
N LEU A 244 -24.72 6.55 22.29
CA LEU A 244 -24.53 7.29 21.04
C LEU A 244 -23.25 8.14 21.07
N THR A 245 -22.92 8.70 22.23
CA THR A 245 -21.69 9.46 22.45
C THR A 245 -20.48 8.52 22.41
N ASP A 246 -20.59 7.35 23.01
CA ASP A 246 -19.54 6.31 22.98
C ASP A 246 -19.31 5.82 21.55
N LEU A 247 -20.40 5.55 20.81
CA LEU A 247 -20.31 5.18 19.39
C LEU A 247 -19.67 6.28 18.55
N ALA A 248 -20.01 7.54 18.79
CA ALA A 248 -19.35 8.67 18.11
C ALA A 248 -17.85 8.69 18.37
N GLY A 249 -17.41 8.41 19.59
CA GLY A 249 -16.00 8.29 19.95
C GLY A 249 -15.28 7.13 19.25
N GLN A 250 -15.97 6.00 19.08
CA GLN A 250 -15.42 4.84 18.34
C GLN A 250 -15.29 5.12 16.83
N ILE A 251 -16.23 5.88 16.26
CA ILE A 251 -16.24 6.20 14.83
C ILE A 251 -15.20 7.30 14.52
N GLU A 252 -14.97 8.22 15.45
CA GLU A 252 -14.11 9.37 15.22
C GLU A 252 -12.68 8.94 14.90
N ALA A 253 -12.18 9.31 13.71
CA ALA A 253 -10.79 9.06 13.31
C ALA A 253 -9.91 10.25 13.68
N LYS A 254 -9.71 10.48 14.97
CA LYS A 254 -8.86 11.55 15.49
C LYS A 254 -7.86 10.98 16.51
N ASP A 255 -6.57 11.03 16.15
CA ASP A 255 -5.48 10.42 16.93
C ASP A 255 -5.73 8.93 17.27
N ALA A 256 -6.48 8.23 16.43
CA ALA A 256 -6.79 6.83 16.61
C ALA A 256 -5.55 5.95 16.39
N LYS A 257 -5.33 4.97 17.25
CA LYS A 257 -4.18 4.08 17.09
C LYS A 257 -4.39 3.13 15.92
N GLY A 258 -3.33 2.92 15.18
CA GLY A 258 -3.24 1.93 14.11
C GLY A 258 -1.96 1.10 14.26
N THR A 259 -2.07 -0.20 13.99
CA THR A 259 -0.93 -1.11 13.92
C THR A 259 -0.98 -1.95 12.66
N PHE A 260 0.18 -2.27 12.13
CA PHE A 260 0.34 -3.14 10.97
C PHE A 260 1.48 -4.12 11.24
N ASN A 261 1.22 -5.41 10.99
CA ASN A 261 2.20 -6.48 11.14
C ASN A 261 2.26 -7.24 9.83
N SER A 262 3.46 -7.59 9.38
CA SER A 262 3.66 -8.37 8.17
C SER A 262 4.76 -9.40 8.33
N ILE A 263 4.61 -10.49 7.60
CA ILE A 263 5.66 -11.49 7.36
C ILE A 263 5.63 -11.87 5.90
N GLY A 264 6.78 -11.87 5.24
CA GLY A 264 6.92 -12.20 3.82
C GLY A 264 8.11 -13.10 3.56
N LEU A 265 7.97 -13.92 2.55
CA LEU A 265 9.02 -14.81 2.05
C LEU A 265 9.11 -14.69 0.54
N THR A 266 10.33 -14.57 0.02
CA THR A 266 10.62 -14.80 -1.40
C THR A 266 11.63 -15.90 -1.57
N ALA A 267 11.49 -16.65 -2.66
CA ALA A 267 12.47 -17.61 -3.10
C ALA A 267 12.68 -17.48 -4.62
N ASP A 268 13.94 -17.40 -5.02
CA ASP A 268 14.36 -17.43 -6.42
C ASP A 268 15.37 -18.57 -6.60
N TRP A 269 14.83 -19.79 -6.74
CA TRP A 269 15.63 -21.00 -6.72
C TRP A 269 15.56 -21.73 -8.07
N ASN A 270 16.70 -21.83 -8.73
CA ASN A 270 16.77 -22.36 -10.09
C ASN A 270 15.87 -21.57 -11.06
N ASN A 271 14.78 -22.19 -11.52
CA ASN A 271 13.77 -21.57 -12.37
C ASN A 271 12.48 -21.22 -11.61
N PHE A 272 12.34 -21.66 -10.35
CA PHE A 272 11.18 -21.37 -9.52
C PHE A 272 11.28 -20.00 -8.89
N VAL A 273 10.18 -19.25 -8.93
CA VAL A 273 10.02 -17.97 -8.25
C VAL A 273 8.81 -18.07 -7.34
N LEU A 274 9.01 -17.82 -6.06
CA LEU A 274 7.97 -17.78 -5.04
C LEU A 274 7.99 -16.40 -4.38
N GLN A 275 6.83 -15.82 -4.16
CA GLN A 275 6.65 -14.64 -3.33
C GLN A 275 5.36 -14.77 -2.53
N THR A 276 5.43 -14.56 -1.22
CA THR A 276 4.27 -14.59 -0.34
C THR A 276 4.40 -13.56 0.75
N GLU A 277 3.28 -13.01 1.18
CA GLU A 277 3.21 -12.09 2.30
C GLU A 277 1.88 -12.28 3.03
N PHE A 278 1.93 -12.24 4.34
CA PHE A 278 0.79 -12.21 5.25
C PHE A 278 0.85 -10.90 6.02
N ALA A 279 -0.26 -10.22 6.15
CA ALA A 279 -0.35 -8.95 6.86
C ALA A 279 -1.61 -8.86 7.71
N LYS A 280 -1.50 -8.16 8.85
CA LYS A 280 -2.60 -7.87 9.75
C LYS A 280 -2.59 -6.40 10.14
N ARG A 281 -3.72 -5.70 9.88
CA ARG A 281 -3.99 -4.33 10.30
C ARG A 281 -4.99 -4.34 11.44
N LYS A 282 -4.74 -3.49 12.45
CA LYS A 282 -5.69 -3.17 13.51
C LYS A 282 -5.78 -1.67 13.70
N THR A 283 -6.99 -1.15 13.95
CA THR A 283 -7.23 0.27 14.18
C THR A 283 -8.24 0.48 15.30
N GLU A 284 -8.15 1.62 15.99
CA GLU A 284 -9.12 2.04 17.03
C GLU A 284 -10.11 3.06 16.46
N THR A 285 -10.63 2.85 15.24
CA THR A 285 -11.57 3.77 14.57
C THR A 285 -12.47 3.00 13.57
N TYR A 286 -13.25 3.72 12.76
CA TYR A 286 -14.15 3.12 11.76
C TYR A 286 -13.41 2.32 10.66
N ILE A 287 -12.12 2.47 10.54
CA ILE A 287 -11.31 1.69 9.59
C ILE A 287 -11.24 0.24 10.08
N ASN A 288 -11.67 -0.70 9.25
CA ASN A 288 -11.78 -2.10 9.64
C ASN A 288 -10.43 -2.73 10.04
N ASP A 289 -10.46 -3.60 11.05
CA ASP A 289 -9.39 -4.56 11.29
C ASP A 289 -9.39 -5.59 10.18
N THR A 290 -8.21 -5.93 9.65
CA THR A 290 -8.11 -6.82 8.50
C THR A 290 -6.96 -7.81 8.62
N THR A 291 -7.16 -8.98 8.05
CA THR A 291 -6.12 -9.97 7.72
C THR A 291 -6.06 -10.12 6.20
N SER A 292 -4.85 -10.05 5.65
CA SER A 292 -4.62 -10.20 4.22
C SER A 292 -3.38 -11.04 3.93
N TRP A 293 -3.39 -11.73 2.79
CA TRP A 293 -2.26 -12.53 2.35
C TRP A 293 -2.28 -12.76 0.84
N TYR A 294 -1.13 -13.10 0.30
CA TYR A 294 -1.01 -13.68 -1.03
C TYR A 294 0.09 -14.72 -1.12
N VAL A 295 -0.04 -15.59 -2.09
CA VAL A 295 1.00 -16.53 -2.53
C VAL A 295 1.09 -16.44 -4.05
N MET A 296 2.27 -16.16 -4.57
CA MET A 296 2.61 -16.16 -6.00
C MET A 296 3.65 -17.23 -6.26
N GLY A 297 3.39 -18.09 -7.24
CA GLY A 297 4.34 -19.06 -7.79
C GLY A 297 4.54 -18.85 -9.28
N GLY A 298 5.78 -18.88 -9.73
CA GLY A 298 6.15 -18.77 -11.14
C GLY A 298 7.29 -19.70 -11.54
N TYR A 299 7.44 -19.93 -12.85
CA TYR A 299 8.51 -20.77 -13.39
C TYR A 299 9.13 -20.14 -14.63
N ARG A 300 10.45 -19.95 -14.63
CA ARG A 300 11.19 -19.34 -15.76
C ARG A 300 11.38 -20.32 -16.90
N ILE A 301 10.94 -19.93 -18.09
CA ILE A 301 11.12 -20.64 -19.36
C ILE A 301 11.82 -19.70 -20.31
N GLY A 302 13.15 -19.74 -20.36
CA GLY A 302 13.94 -18.80 -21.13
C GLY A 302 13.75 -17.35 -20.66
N LYS A 303 13.17 -16.49 -21.51
CA LYS A 303 12.88 -15.08 -21.21
C LYS A 303 11.46 -14.87 -20.64
N PHE A 304 10.67 -15.91 -20.54
CA PHE A 304 9.29 -15.86 -20.03
C PHE A 304 9.22 -16.36 -18.60
N LEU A 305 8.36 -15.73 -17.81
CA LEU A 305 8.03 -16.11 -16.45
C LEU A 305 6.51 -16.09 -16.30
N PRO A 306 5.82 -17.20 -16.70
CA PRO A 306 4.43 -17.39 -16.29
C PRO A 306 4.34 -17.54 -14.78
N TYR A 307 3.26 -16.99 -14.20
CA TYR A 307 2.99 -17.05 -12.77
C TYR A 307 1.50 -17.14 -12.48
N TYR A 308 1.19 -17.69 -11.31
CA TYR A 308 -0.13 -17.68 -10.71
C TYR A 308 -0.04 -17.06 -9.30
N THR A 309 -1.04 -16.27 -8.94
CA THR A 309 -1.17 -15.68 -7.60
C THR A 309 -2.57 -15.92 -7.06
N ARG A 310 -2.65 -16.31 -5.80
CA ARG A 310 -3.88 -16.28 -5.01
C ARG A 310 -3.70 -15.25 -3.90
N SER A 311 -4.68 -14.35 -3.76
CA SER A 311 -4.69 -13.35 -2.68
C SER A 311 -6.07 -13.27 -2.02
N GLU A 312 -6.08 -12.84 -0.75
CA GLU A 312 -7.29 -12.71 0.04
C GLU A 312 -7.15 -11.54 1.02
N LEU A 313 -8.25 -10.81 1.19
CA LEU A 313 -8.45 -9.80 2.23
C LEU A 313 -9.74 -10.12 2.97
N LYS A 314 -9.63 -10.25 4.29
CA LYS A 314 -10.74 -10.46 5.23
C LYS A 314 -10.83 -9.32 6.23
N ILE A 315 -12.06 -9.02 6.63
CA ILE A 315 -12.36 -8.13 7.77
C ILE A 315 -12.42 -8.98 9.03
N ASP A 316 -11.53 -8.71 9.99
CA ASP A 316 -11.51 -9.39 11.31
C ASP A 316 -12.42 -8.70 12.31
N GLY A 317 -12.61 -7.38 12.16
CA GLY A 317 -13.43 -6.56 13.04
C GLY A 317 -13.84 -5.26 12.38
N SER A 318 -15.05 -4.86 12.66
CA SER A 318 -15.65 -3.59 12.22
C SER A 318 -16.43 -2.96 13.37
N ILE A 319 -16.69 -1.66 13.28
CA ILE A 319 -17.60 -1.00 14.23
C ILE A 319 -19.02 -1.47 13.96
N ASN A 320 -19.64 -2.05 15.00
CA ASN A 320 -21.05 -2.38 14.97
C ASN A 320 -21.88 -1.19 15.47
N SER A 321 -23.02 -0.96 14.85
CA SER A 321 -23.96 0.04 15.33
C SER A 321 -24.54 -0.39 16.69
N THR A 322 -24.33 0.44 17.69
CA THR A 322 -24.96 0.32 19.03
C THR A 322 -26.11 1.29 19.20
N VAL A 323 -26.60 1.85 18.10
CA VAL A 323 -27.78 2.74 18.09
C VAL A 323 -29.02 1.93 18.49
N PRO A 324 -29.78 2.35 19.52
CA PRO A 324 -31.01 1.64 19.91
C PRO A 324 -32.03 1.65 18.78
N ALA A 325 -32.77 0.55 18.62
CA ALA A 325 -33.81 0.42 17.61
C ALA A 325 -35.01 1.38 17.86
N ALA A 326 -35.25 1.73 19.12
CA ALA A 326 -36.31 2.66 19.51
C ALA A 326 -35.92 3.38 20.81
N CYS A 327 -36.55 4.52 21.05
CA CYS A 327 -36.40 5.26 22.29
C CYS A 327 -37.30 4.66 23.39
N PRO A 328 -36.90 4.77 24.68
CA PRO A 328 -37.74 4.38 25.80
C PRO A 328 -39.08 5.14 25.83
N ALA A 329 -40.09 4.58 26.50
CA ALA A 329 -41.37 5.27 26.67
C ALA A 329 -41.20 6.62 27.38
N GLY A 330 -41.96 7.64 26.93
CA GLY A 330 -41.87 8.99 27.46
C GLY A 330 -40.87 9.93 26.76
N TYR A 331 -40.13 9.43 25.77
CA TYR A 331 -39.25 10.25 24.95
C TYR A 331 -40.03 11.00 23.85
N PRO A 332 -39.51 12.16 23.34
CA PRO A 332 -40.13 12.89 22.25
C PRO A 332 -40.39 12.01 21.00
N ALA A 333 -41.49 12.23 20.31
CA ALA A 333 -41.89 11.44 19.13
C ALA A 333 -40.79 11.42 18.03
N ALA A 334 -39.99 12.47 17.94
CA ALA A 334 -38.87 12.57 16.98
C ALA A 334 -37.68 11.66 17.35
N CYS A 335 -37.61 11.11 18.56
CA CYS A 335 -36.43 10.35 19.02
C CYS A 335 -36.21 9.08 18.20
N THR A 336 -37.21 8.20 18.10
CA THR A 336 -37.07 6.93 17.36
C THR A 336 -36.74 7.15 15.88
N PRO A 337 -37.40 8.05 15.11
CA PRO A 337 -36.98 8.36 13.74
C PRO A 337 -35.54 8.84 13.64
N THR A 338 -35.06 9.68 14.57
CA THR A 338 -33.67 10.13 14.61
C THR A 338 -32.71 8.95 14.81
N LEU A 339 -33.00 8.01 15.72
CA LEU A 339 -32.19 6.82 15.93
C LEU A 339 -32.13 5.95 14.67
N MET A 340 -33.25 5.74 13.98
CA MET A 340 -33.30 4.98 12.74
C MET A 340 -32.42 5.61 11.63
N GLN A 341 -32.43 6.95 11.52
CA GLN A 341 -31.57 7.67 10.58
C GLN A 341 -30.08 7.51 10.93
N LEU A 342 -29.75 7.65 12.22
CA LEU A 342 -28.37 7.50 12.70
C LEU A 342 -27.88 6.06 12.51
N ASP A 343 -28.68 5.04 12.83
CA ASP A 343 -28.34 3.63 12.60
C ASP A 343 -28.09 3.38 11.10
N GLY A 344 -28.96 3.89 10.23
CA GLY A 344 -28.79 3.79 8.79
C GLY A 344 -27.52 4.51 8.29
N ALA A 345 -27.14 5.63 8.90
CA ALA A 345 -25.92 6.35 8.56
C ALA A 345 -24.68 5.62 9.05
N VAL A 346 -24.67 5.08 10.28
CA VAL A 346 -23.57 4.26 10.81
C VAL A 346 -23.33 3.05 9.92
N ARG A 347 -24.38 2.34 9.52
CA ARG A 347 -24.26 1.18 8.61
C ARG A 347 -23.76 1.52 7.21
N ARG A 348 -23.85 2.79 6.82
CA ARG A 348 -23.40 3.30 5.51
C ARG A 348 -22.14 4.15 5.63
N ILE A 349 -21.40 4.10 6.75
CA ILE A 349 -20.14 4.88 6.86
C ILE A 349 -19.40 4.66 5.55
N PRO A 350 -19.16 5.72 4.77
CA PRO A 350 -18.51 5.58 3.48
C PRO A 350 -17.09 5.14 3.73
N VAL A 351 -16.89 3.93 3.45
CA VAL A 351 -15.65 3.22 3.54
C VAL A 351 -14.95 3.46 2.20
N SER A 352 -14.55 4.70 1.97
CA SER A 352 -13.89 5.05 0.72
C SER A 352 -12.45 4.53 0.70
N GLY A 353 -12.23 3.59 -0.15
CA GLY A 353 -10.98 3.48 -0.90
C GLY A 353 -9.81 2.76 -0.28
N VAL A 354 -9.71 2.55 1.01
CA VAL A 354 -8.48 2.00 1.59
C VAL A 354 -8.75 0.68 2.33
N GLY A 355 -8.79 -0.41 1.57
CA GLY A 355 -8.78 -1.76 2.13
C GLY A 355 -9.94 -2.05 3.09
N GLN A 356 -11.15 -1.70 2.72
CA GLN A 356 -12.30 -1.76 3.60
C GLN A 356 -13.31 -2.84 3.20
N GLY A 357 -13.16 -3.45 2.03
CA GLY A 357 -13.96 -4.57 1.61
C GLY A 357 -13.24 -5.89 1.80
N GLU A 358 -13.97 -6.98 1.69
CA GLU A 358 -13.41 -8.32 1.58
C GLU A 358 -13.39 -8.74 0.14
N GLN A 359 -12.33 -9.44 -0.26
CA GLN A 359 -12.27 -10.08 -1.58
C GLN A 359 -11.22 -11.16 -1.64
N THR A 360 -11.38 -12.02 -2.62
CA THR A 360 -10.36 -12.97 -3.04
C THR A 360 -10.07 -12.78 -4.51
N THR A 361 -8.80 -12.93 -4.90
CA THR A 361 -8.36 -12.78 -6.28
C THR A 361 -7.50 -13.96 -6.71
N ASP A 362 -7.84 -14.51 -7.86
CA ASP A 362 -7.02 -15.46 -8.62
C ASP A 362 -6.40 -14.71 -9.78
N THR A 363 -5.09 -14.72 -9.90
CA THR A 363 -4.32 -14.02 -10.92
C THR A 363 -3.50 -14.97 -11.75
N ILE A 364 -3.55 -14.84 -13.07
CA ILE A 364 -2.64 -15.50 -14.00
C ILE A 364 -1.93 -14.42 -14.80
N GLY A 365 -0.61 -14.53 -14.91
CA GLY A 365 0.16 -13.58 -15.70
C GLY A 365 1.41 -14.17 -16.31
N VAL A 366 2.00 -13.42 -17.22
CA VAL A 366 3.29 -13.70 -17.82
C VAL A 366 4.13 -12.45 -17.90
N ARG A 367 5.38 -12.56 -17.49
CA ARG A 367 6.42 -11.56 -17.70
C ARG A 367 7.35 -12.04 -18.81
N TRP A 368 7.65 -11.14 -19.75
CA TRP A 368 8.57 -11.39 -20.86
C TRP A 368 9.70 -10.37 -20.85
N ASP A 369 10.90 -10.80 -20.47
CA ASP A 369 12.12 -10.00 -20.47
C ASP A 369 12.76 -10.02 -21.87
N PHE A 370 12.16 -9.29 -22.83
CA PHE A 370 12.57 -9.35 -24.23
C PHE A 370 13.83 -8.53 -24.54
N ALA A 371 14.11 -7.50 -23.75
CA ALA A 371 15.29 -6.66 -23.85
C ALA A 371 15.92 -6.39 -22.47
N SER A 372 17.15 -5.89 -22.47
CA SER A 372 17.81 -5.45 -21.23
C SER A 372 17.04 -4.24 -20.68
N SER A 373 16.77 -4.24 -19.37
CA SER A 373 16.06 -3.17 -18.66
C SER A 373 14.62 -2.91 -19.14
N VAL A 374 14.01 -3.83 -19.92
CA VAL A 374 12.63 -3.70 -20.41
C VAL A 374 11.91 -5.04 -20.31
N ALA A 375 10.71 -5.03 -19.73
CA ALA A 375 9.85 -6.20 -19.64
C ALA A 375 8.42 -5.88 -20.10
N LEU A 376 7.80 -6.81 -20.83
CA LEU A 376 6.38 -6.78 -21.14
C LEU A 376 5.66 -7.74 -20.19
N LYS A 377 4.53 -7.30 -19.63
CA LYS A 377 3.70 -8.12 -18.76
C LYS A 377 2.26 -8.13 -19.23
N VAL A 378 1.64 -9.30 -19.14
CA VAL A 378 0.20 -9.48 -19.33
C VAL A 378 -0.33 -10.18 -18.09
N GLN A 379 -1.43 -9.68 -17.55
CA GLN A 379 -2.04 -10.21 -16.33
C GLN A 379 -3.56 -10.20 -16.46
N VAL A 380 -4.19 -11.24 -15.94
CA VAL A 380 -5.65 -11.35 -15.81
C VAL A 380 -5.96 -11.74 -14.37
N ASP A 381 -6.81 -10.94 -13.74
CA ASP A 381 -7.27 -11.10 -12.37
C ASP A 381 -8.75 -11.52 -12.37
N ARG A 382 -9.10 -12.58 -11.66
CA ARG A 382 -10.48 -12.96 -11.37
C ARG A 382 -10.78 -12.61 -9.93
N ILE A 383 -11.49 -11.50 -9.72
CA ILE A 383 -11.75 -10.90 -8.42
C ILE A 383 -13.16 -11.29 -7.96
N LYS A 384 -13.28 -11.80 -6.73
CA LYS A 384 -14.53 -12.16 -6.08
C LYS A 384 -14.72 -11.27 -4.85
N PRO A 385 -15.33 -10.08 -4.99
CA PRO A 385 -15.60 -9.19 -3.86
C PRO A 385 -16.76 -9.72 -3.01
N SER A 386 -16.73 -9.42 -1.72
CA SER A 386 -17.87 -9.42 -0.82
C SER A 386 -18.37 -7.98 -0.69
N GLY A 387 -19.61 -7.72 -1.06
CA GLY A 387 -20.08 -6.34 -1.27
C GLY A 387 -19.27 -5.64 -2.37
N ASN A 388 -18.78 -4.45 -2.09
CA ASN A 388 -17.98 -3.70 -3.05
C ASN A 388 -16.49 -4.16 -3.13
N GLY A 389 -16.02 -4.98 -2.19
CA GLY A 389 -14.62 -5.36 -2.14
C GLY A 389 -13.69 -4.14 -2.06
N LEU A 390 -12.67 -4.11 -2.91
CA LEU A 390 -11.76 -2.98 -3.09
C LEU A 390 -12.10 -2.13 -4.33
N PHE A 391 -13.24 -2.39 -4.97
CA PHE A 391 -13.70 -1.59 -6.10
C PHE A 391 -14.15 -0.20 -5.62
N ILE A 392 -13.87 0.81 -6.44
CA ILE A 392 -14.29 2.19 -6.22
C ILE A 392 -15.48 2.53 -7.12
N ASN A 393 -16.24 3.57 -6.78
CA ASN A 393 -17.39 4.05 -7.54
C ASN A 393 -18.43 2.94 -7.85
N ALA A 394 -18.58 1.98 -6.93
CA ALA A 394 -19.53 0.89 -7.10
C ALA A 394 -20.99 1.38 -7.04
N GLN A 395 -21.77 1.01 -8.05
CA GLN A 395 -23.18 1.32 -8.14
C GLN A 395 -23.99 0.43 -7.20
N PRO A 396 -25.20 0.88 -6.75
CA PRO A 396 -26.10 0.04 -5.98
C PRO A 396 -26.43 -1.26 -6.72
N GLY A 397 -26.29 -2.39 -6.03
CA GLY A 397 -26.50 -3.72 -6.62
C GLY A 397 -25.28 -4.30 -7.34
N PHE A 398 -24.13 -3.65 -7.30
CA PHE A 398 -22.87 -4.26 -7.75
C PHE A 398 -22.58 -5.54 -6.97
N SER A 399 -22.23 -6.59 -7.68
CA SER A 399 -21.76 -7.85 -7.11
C SER A 399 -20.88 -8.54 -8.14
N GLY A 400 -19.76 -9.10 -7.68
CA GLY A 400 -18.82 -9.85 -8.57
C GLY A 400 -19.30 -11.26 -8.85
N PRO A 401 -18.46 -12.09 -9.53
CA PRO A 401 -17.02 -11.87 -9.74
C PRO A 401 -16.71 -11.02 -10.98
N VAL A 402 -15.64 -10.23 -10.90
CA VAL A 402 -15.16 -9.33 -11.97
C VAL A 402 -13.84 -9.84 -12.54
N THR A 403 -13.65 -9.73 -13.86
CA THR A 403 -12.39 -10.02 -14.53
C THR A 403 -11.70 -8.71 -14.91
N VAL A 404 -10.44 -8.56 -14.49
CA VAL A 404 -9.61 -7.41 -14.84
C VAL A 404 -8.44 -7.89 -15.68
N GLY A 405 -8.29 -7.33 -16.88
CA GLY A 405 -7.15 -7.57 -17.76
C GLY A 405 -6.20 -6.39 -17.79
N ALA A 406 -4.90 -6.63 -17.86
CA ALA A 406 -3.92 -5.57 -18.03
C ALA A 406 -2.71 -6.00 -18.85
N VAL A 407 -2.14 -5.04 -19.58
CA VAL A 407 -0.86 -5.16 -20.28
C VAL A 407 0.01 -4.00 -19.83
N ALA A 408 1.29 -4.27 -19.54
CA ALA A 408 2.23 -3.25 -19.08
C ALA A 408 3.60 -3.43 -19.73
N LEU A 409 4.21 -2.34 -20.14
CA LEU A 409 5.61 -2.25 -20.52
C LEU A 409 6.37 -1.54 -19.40
N ASP A 410 7.25 -2.28 -18.74
CA ASP A 410 8.10 -1.78 -17.66
C ASP A 410 9.52 -1.54 -18.16
N PHE A 411 10.14 -0.46 -17.71
CA PHE A 411 11.52 -0.13 -18.05
C PHE A 411 12.26 0.55 -16.90
N VAL A 412 13.61 0.43 -16.93
CA VAL A 412 14.54 1.13 -16.03
C VAL A 412 15.74 1.65 -16.83
N PHE A 413 16.35 2.76 -16.41
CA PHE A 413 17.51 3.38 -17.06
C PHE A 413 18.43 4.08 -16.05
#